data_7b08a2d4dd64ea811608905ccd14738e
#
_entry.id   7b08a2d4dd64ea811608905ccd14738e
#
_cell.length_a   1.000
_cell.length_b   1.000
_cell.length_c   1.000
_cell.angle_alpha   90.00
_cell.angle_beta   90.00
_cell.angle_gamma   90.00
#
_symmetry.space_group_name_H-M   'P 1'
#
loop_
_entity.id
_entity.type
_entity.pdbx_description
1 polymer ?
#
loop_
_entity_poly.entity_id
_entity_poly.type
_entity_poly.pdbx_seq_one_letter_code
_entity_poly.pdbx_strand_id
1 'polypeptide(L)'
;MPIEWQVEQNYKKKGINKDDIPISEFRMACRSFADKWIDAQMDDFKRLFVLGDWNNRYLTMSFKAEAQIVREIGQYIINGGLYMGAKPVMWSPVEKTALAEAELSLIHI
;
A
#
# COMPACT_ATOMS: atom_id res chain seq x y z
N MET A 1 0.27 6.80 -1.84
CA MET A 1 1.21 5.69 -1.96
C MET A 1 2.64 6.12 -1.64
N PRO A 2 2.92 6.49 -0.42
CA PRO A 2 4.22 7.07 -0.07
C PRO A 2 5.36 6.04 -0.12
N ILE A 3 5.10 4.75 0.15
CA ILE A 3 6.14 3.71 0.19
C ILE A 3 6.63 3.41 -1.23
N GLU A 4 5.74 3.11 -2.16
CA GLU A 4 6.09 2.80 -3.55
C GLU A 4 6.82 3.96 -4.20
N TRP A 5 6.33 5.18 -4.01
CA TRP A 5 6.98 6.38 -4.52
C TRP A 5 8.40 6.54 -3.96
N GLN A 6 8.58 6.36 -2.65
CA GLN A 6 9.90 6.48 -2.04
C GLN A 6 10.89 5.41 -2.53
N VAL A 7 10.41 4.17 -2.69
CA VAL A 7 11.21 3.07 -3.24
C VAL A 7 11.56 3.37 -4.71
N GLU A 8 10.61 3.85 -5.50
CA GLU A 8 10.86 4.27 -6.87
C GLU A 8 11.92 5.38 -6.95
N GLN A 9 11.84 6.41 -6.08
CA GLN A 9 12.86 7.45 -6.02
C GLN A 9 14.25 6.89 -5.68
N ASN A 10 14.31 5.88 -4.83
CA ASN A 10 15.57 5.22 -4.50
C ASN A 10 16.17 4.46 -5.70
N TYR A 11 15.34 3.84 -6.53
CA TYR A 11 15.79 3.21 -7.78
C TYR A 11 16.19 4.26 -8.83
N LYS A 12 15.42 5.34 -8.98
CA LYS A 12 15.76 6.46 -9.90
C LYS A 12 17.12 7.08 -9.55
N LYS A 13 17.45 7.26 -8.26
CA LYS A 13 18.76 7.74 -7.82
C LYS A 13 19.91 6.80 -8.22
N LYS A 14 19.63 5.52 -8.41
CA LYS A 14 20.58 4.52 -8.91
C LYS A 14 20.59 4.40 -10.43
N GLY A 15 19.82 5.22 -11.14
CA GLY A 15 19.69 5.18 -12.61
C GLY A 15 18.85 4.01 -13.13
N ILE A 16 18.06 3.37 -12.28
CA ILE A 16 17.22 2.21 -12.63
C ILE A 16 15.75 2.68 -12.75
N ASN A 17 15.11 2.33 -13.88
CA ASN A 17 13.67 2.56 -14.03
C ASN A 17 12.88 1.44 -13.36
N LYS A 18 11.80 1.77 -12.65
CA LYS A 18 10.94 0.78 -12.00
C LYS A 18 10.31 -0.22 -12.99
N ASP A 19 10.06 0.23 -14.23
CA ASP A 19 9.43 -0.58 -15.27
C ASP A 19 10.37 -1.72 -15.76
N ASP A 20 11.67 -1.61 -15.49
CA ASP A 20 12.68 -2.61 -15.82
C ASP A 20 12.88 -3.66 -14.71
N ILE A 21 12.22 -3.48 -13.56
CA ILE A 21 12.35 -4.35 -12.39
C ILE A 21 11.18 -5.33 -12.34
N PRO A 22 11.43 -6.63 -12.04
CA PRO A 22 10.36 -7.58 -11.80
C PRO A 22 9.40 -7.09 -10.68
N ILE A 23 8.09 -7.17 -10.92
CA ILE A 23 7.06 -6.69 -9.96
C ILE A 23 7.25 -7.31 -8.57
N SER A 24 7.62 -8.60 -8.51
CA SER A 24 7.87 -9.30 -7.25
C SER A 24 9.04 -8.70 -6.46
N GLU A 25 10.12 -8.33 -7.14
CA GLU A 25 11.29 -7.69 -6.54
C GLU A 25 10.95 -6.30 -6.02
N PHE A 26 10.26 -5.50 -6.81
CA PHE A 26 9.80 -4.18 -6.39
C PHE A 26 8.87 -4.25 -5.17
N ARG A 27 7.92 -5.20 -5.15
CA ARG A 27 7.04 -5.43 -3.99
C ARG A 27 7.81 -5.86 -2.74
N MET A 28 8.82 -6.71 -2.88
CA MET A 28 9.69 -7.09 -1.76
C MET A 28 10.48 -5.90 -1.23
N ALA A 29 10.99 -5.03 -2.11
CA ALA A 29 11.67 -3.81 -1.71
C ALA A 29 10.73 -2.87 -0.93
N CYS A 30 9.47 -2.74 -1.35
CA CYS A 30 8.45 -1.98 -0.62
C CYS A 30 8.16 -2.57 0.77
N ARG A 31 8.02 -3.90 0.88
CA ARG A 31 7.85 -4.57 2.19
C ARG A 31 9.04 -4.31 3.11
N SER A 32 10.26 -4.50 2.62
CA SER A 32 11.48 -4.26 3.40
C SER A 32 11.63 -2.79 3.82
N PHE A 33 11.18 -1.87 2.99
CA PHE A 33 11.15 -0.45 3.35
C PHE A 33 10.12 -0.17 4.45
N ALA A 34 8.92 -0.75 4.34
CA ALA A 34 7.88 -0.60 5.36
C ALA A 34 8.30 -1.19 6.71
N ASP A 35 8.95 -2.37 6.72
CA ASP A 35 9.41 -3.02 7.95
C ASP A 35 10.32 -2.12 8.79
N LYS A 36 11.22 -1.38 8.15
CA LYS A 36 12.11 -0.44 8.85
C LYS A 36 11.34 0.66 9.57
N TRP A 37 10.24 1.13 8.98
CA TRP A 37 9.43 2.19 9.55
C TRP A 37 8.49 1.70 10.66
N ILE A 38 8.14 0.43 10.67
CA ILE A 38 7.31 -0.16 11.74
C ILE A 38 7.99 0.00 13.10
N ASP A 39 9.26 -0.34 13.19
CA ASP A 39 10.00 -0.26 14.45
C ASP A 39 10.24 1.20 14.86
N ALA A 40 10.61 2.07 13.92
CA ALA A 40 10.79 3.49 14.18
C ALA A 40 9.50 4.16 14.69
N GLN A 41 8.36 3.89 14.03
CA GLN A 41 7.06 4.41 14.46
C GLN A 41 6.64 3.84 15.82
N MET A 42 6.90 2.57 16.08
CA MET A 42 6.61 1.96 17.39
C MET A 42 7.36 2.66 18.51
N ASP A 43 8.63 2.97 18.31
CA ASP A 43 9.45 3.67 19.31
C ASP A 43 8.96 5.11 19.52
N ASP A 44 8.57 5.80 18.46
CA ASP A 44 7.97 7.13 18.55
C ASP A 44 6.63 7.10 19.31
N PHE A 45 5.76 6.14 19.03
CA PHE A 45 4.48 5.99 19.76
C PHE A 45 4.70 5.66 21.24
N LYS A 46 5.66 4.79 21.58
CA LYS A 46 6.03 4.52 22.97
C LYS A 46 6.54 5.77 23.68
N ARG A 47 7.35 6.57 23.00
CA ARG A 47 7.83 7.86 23.52
C ARG A 47 6.70 8.85 23.78
N LEU A 48 5.62 8.79 22.98
CA LEU A 48 4.40 9.60 23.18
C LEU A 48 3.43 8.98 24.19
N PHE A 49 3.83 7.96 24.92
CA PHE A 49 3.03 7.25 25.92
C PHE A 49 1.73 6.62 25.37
N VAL A 50 1.70 6.27 24.09
CA VAL A 50 0.57 5.53 23.53
C VAL A 50 0.59 4.10 24.07
N LEU A 51 -0.53 3.68 24.66
CA LEU A 51 -0.70 2.33 25.18
C LEU A 51 -1.14 1.38 24.04
N GLY A 52 -0.58 0.17 24.03
CA GLY A 52 -0.93 -0.85 23.06
C GLY A 52 -0.16 -2.15 23.26
N ASP A 53 -0.62 -3.22 22.62
CA ASP A 53 0.11 -4.48 22.55
C ASP A 53 1.16 -4.43 21.43
N TRP A 54 2.34 -3.96 21.75
CA TRP A 54 3.43 -3.75 20.82
C TRP A 54 4.02 -5.04 20.25
N ASN A 55 3.79 -6.16 20.90
CA ASN A 55 4.26 -7.48 20.45
C ASN A 55 3.29 -8.13 19.45
N ASN A 56 2.00 -7.78 19.55
CA ASN A 56 0.94 -8.31 18.70
C ASN A 56 0.25 -7.19 17.90
N ARG A 57 1.04 -6.42 17.19
CA ARG A 57 0.56 -5.28 16.41
C ARG A 57 -0.17 -5.73 15.12
N TYR A 58 -1.20 -4.99 14.76
CA TYR A 58 -1.89 -5.17 13.49
C TYR A 58 -1.08 -4.54 12.34
N LEU A 59 -0.74 -5.36 11.35
CA LEU A 59 -0.04 -4.92 10.14
C LEU A 59 -0.83 -5.35 8.91
N THR A 60 -1.26 -4.40 8.09
CA THR A 60 -2.02 -4.68 6.85
C THR A 60 -1.22 -5.50 5.83
N MET A 61 0.11 -5.42 5.86
CA MET A 61 0.99 -6.19 4.99
C MET A 61 1.31 -7.59 5.52
N SER A 62 0.79 -7.99 6.69
CA SER A 62 1.00 -9.33 7.21
C SER A 62 0.23 -10.34 6.36
N PHE A 63 0.81 -11.52 6.13
CA PHE A 63 0.13 -12.57 5.36
C PHE A 63 -1.21 -13.00 5.97
N LYS A 64 -1.35 -12.92 7.29
CA LYS A 64 -2.61 -13.19 7.98
C LYS A 64 -3.69 -12.17 7.62
N ALA A 65 -3.34 -10.88 7.60
CA ALA A 65 -4.26 -9.82 7.20
C ALA A 65 -4.62 -9.91 5.71
N GLU A 66 -3.65 -10.11 4.84
CA GLU A 66 -3.88 -10.30 3.40
C GLU A 66 -4.79 -11.52 3.14
N ALA A 67 -4.54 -12.64 3.82
CA ALA A 67 -5.37 -13.84 3.68
C ALA A 67 -6.82 -13.60 4.15
N GLN A 68 -7.02 -12.82 5.20
CA GLN A 68 -8.38 -12.48 5.67
C GLN A 68 -9.10 -11.59 4.65
N ILE A 69 -8.44 -10.60 4.08
CA ILE A 69 -9.01 -9.76 3.02
C ILE A 69 -9.45 -10.62 1.82
N VAL A 70 -8.61 -11.56 1.40
CA VAL A 70 -8.95 -12.47 0.29
C VAL A 70 -10.15 -13.36 0.63
N ARG A 71 -10.26 -13.85 1.87
CA ARG A 71 -11.42 -14.64 2.31
C ARG A 71 -12.71 -13.82 2.25
N GLU A 72 -12.68 -12.59 2.73
CA GLU A 72 -13.85 -11.70 2.71
C GLU A 72 -14.29 -11.38 1.27
N ILE A 73 -13.35 -11.06 0.38
CA ILE A 73 -13.64 -10.88 -1.05
C ILE A 73 -14.26 -12.14 -1.63
N GLY A 74 -13.73 -13.32 -1.26
CA GLY A 74 -14.27 -14.61 -1.69
C GLY A 74 -15.73 -14.80 -1.29
N GLN A 75 -16.17 -14.33 -0.13
CA GLN A 75 -17.58 -14.38 0.28
C GLN A 75 -18.46 -13.51 -0.63
N TYR A 76 -18.01 -12.33 -1.03
CA TYR A 76 -18.75 -11.49 -1.98
C TYR A 76 -18.88 -12.14 -3.35
N ILE A 77 -17.88 -12.89 -3.80
CA ILE A 77 -17.95 -13.66 -5.07
C ILE A 77 -19.00 -14.77 -4.94
N ILE A 78 -18.93 -15.56 -3.86
CA ILE A 78 -19.86 -16.69 -3.64
C ILE A 78 -21.32 -16.21 -3.55
N ASN A 79 -21.53 -15.07 -2.89
CA ASN A 79 -22.87 -14.49 -2.71
C ASN A 79 -23.36 -13.69 -3.92
N GLY A 80 -22.59 -13.63 -5.02
CA GLY A 80 -22.95 -12.87 -6.22
C GLY A 80 -22.91 -11.34 -6.05
N GLY A 81 -22.34 -10.84 -4.94
CA GLY A 81 -22.21 -9.41 -4.67
C GLY A 81 -21.06 -8.73 -5.39
N LEU A 82 -20.11 -9.51 -5.92
CA LEU A 82 -18.98 -8.99 -6.69
C LEU A 82 -19.19 -9.26 -8.17
N TYR A 83 -19.09 -8.21 -8.96
CA TYR A 83 -19.16 -8.31 -10.43
C TYR A 83 -18.05 -7.46 -11.07
N MET A 84 -17.64 -7.81 -12.27
CA MET A 84 -16.72 -7.01 -13.07
C MET A 84 -17.49 -6.01 -13.93
N GLY A 85 -17.17 -4.74 -13.81
CA GLY A 85 -17.79 -3.67 -14.59
C GLY A 85 -16.73 -2.65 -15.05
N ALA A 86 -17.12 -1.80 -16.01
CA ALA A 86 -16.31 -0.69 -16.49
C ALA A 86 -16.90 0.63 -16.00
N LYS A 87 -16.08 1.48 -15.37
CA LYS A 87 -16.42 2.84 -14.98
C LYS A 87 -15.29 3.77 -15.42
N PRO A 88 -15.58 4.90 -16.10
CA PRO A 88 -14.57 5.91 -16.38
C PRO A 88 -13.97 6.43 -15.08
N VAL A 89 -12.67 6.49 -15.00
CA VAL A 89 -11.93 7.05 -13.86
C VAL A 89 -10.86 8.03 -14.36
N MET A 90 -10.49 8.98 -13.51
CA MET A 90 -9.38 9.87 -13.81
C MET A 90 -8.06 9.08 -13.77
N TRP A 91 -7.19 9.37 -14.71
CA TRP A 91 -5.90 8.72 -14.85
C TRP A 91 -4.77 9.75 -14.79
N SER A 92 -3.77 9.52 -13.94
CA SER A 92 -2.55 10.33 -13.92
C SER A 92 -1.53 9.76 -14.92
N PRO A 93 -1.22 10.46 -16.03
CA PRO A 93 -0.21 10.00 -16.98
C PRO A 93 1.22 10.08 -16.41
N VAL A 94 1.44 10.92 -15.40
CA VAL A 94 2.75 11.08 -14.74
C VAL A 94 3.02 9.90 -13.81
N GLU A 95 2.05 9.60 -12.95
CA GLU A 95 2.16 8.51 -11.95
C GLU A 95 1.75 7.15 -12.52
N LYS A 96 1.17 7.13 -13.73
CA LYS A 96 0.65 5.93 -14.42
C LYS A 96 -0.30 5.11 -13.52
N THR A 97 -1.24 5.80 -12.89
CA THR A 97 -2.23 5.20 -11.98
C THR A 97 -3.60 5.86 -12.08
N ALA A 98 -4.64 5.13 -11.72
CA ALA A 98 -5.97 5.68 -11.54
C ALA A 98 -6.05 6.49 -10.23
N LEU A 99 -6.81 7.58 -10.24
CA LEU A 99 -7.04 8.44 -9.09
C LEU A 99 -8.40 8.13 -8.47
N ALA A 100 -8.44 7.99 -7.15
CA ALA A 100 -9.68 7.84 -6.42
C ALA A 100 -10.45 9.16 -6.35
N GLU A 101 -11.78 9.11 -6.25
CA GLU A 101 -12.62 10.32 -6.13
C GLU A 101 -12.22 11.19 -4.92
N ALA A 102 -11.84 10.57 -3.81
CA ALA A 102 -11.36 11.28 -2.63
C ALA A 102 -10.04 12.04 -2.87
N GLU A 103 -9.17 11.52 -3.71
CA GLU A 103 -7.91 12.19 -4.09
C GLU A 103 -8.19 13.42 -4.98
N LEU A 104 -9.20 13.34 -5.84
CA LEU A 104 -9.62 14.46 -6.68
C LEU A 104 -10.30 15.56 -5.87
N SER A 105 -11.05 15.24 -4.82
CA SER A 105 -11.72 16.23 -3.98
C SER A 105 -10.76 17.08 -3.15
N LEU A 106 -9.58 16.54 -2.82
CA LEU A 106 -8.54 17.26 -2.09
C LEU A 106 -7.82 18.33 -2.95
N ILE A 107 -7.93 18.26 -4.27
CA ILE A 107 -7.37 19.26 -5.19
C ILE A 107 -8.16 20.57 -5.17
N HIS A 108 -9.40 20.54 -4.69
CA HIS A 108 -10.30 21.70 -4.62
C HIS A 108 -10.32 22.39 -3.24
N ILE A 109 -9.55 21.92 -2.29
CA ILE A 109 -9.31 22.57 -1.00
C ILE A 109 -8.01 23.37 -1.09
#